data_761393b58fdf61f0c4d0a88c188988ee
#
_entry.id   761393b58fdf61f0c4d0a88c188988ee
#
_cell.length_a   1.000
_cell.length_b   1.000
_cell.length_c   1.000
_cell.angle_alpha   90.00
_cell.angle_beta   90.00
_cell.angle_gamma   90.00
#
_symmetry.space_group_name_H-M   'P 1'
#
loop_
_entity.id
_entity.type
_entity.pdbx_description
1 polymer ?
#
loop_
_entity_poly.entity_id
_entity_poly.type
_entity_poly.pdbx_seq_one_letter_code
_entity_poly.pdbx_strand_id
1 'polypeptide(L)'
;MKNRSRRLLRVSLWVVGLGLLFAIYTSGLKKNPPGFYMDESVTAYNAYLVAKTGAGELGPRFPLFFEMYRDGFVQYFHPVEEYLLAIPLLIFPPSILLVRIMAAFWVFSACILLGVLAKWISGRRMVGVIVTALALITPWLFEVGRVAWEVHLVPLLTVLYLLAVYRAHGKEKWSWRDICLLVLTLALLTYCYASGRVLGPLMAAGLVFFITSRRRLVAVVVTWILYGVTLLPVYLFSRSHPGALMKRFNEVTYIRPGMPLSDIASQFIKRFLEDQSLTSLLMIGDVHPRHHIPGSGGAFFFAAFILTIIGLAIVIARRHWDPWWRFVVYGLAAAVVPGAISTWLFHSSRLAAYPVFLLLLTVPALEWLLARAKQESVPAPGPVDQEKLSSAERQPWVPVIVAGGVPRSTRLLILCALLAFAAVETYRFQTILRRDGPTRLYEFDVPYKAAYDAAVSQPARPIYLEDGRWGPAYVHALWYATLEKRPISQFRNLKPGTRPPPGSVVISTTDSCDRCTPILRAGVFHVYKAL
;
A
#
# COMPACT_ATOMS: atom_id res chain seq x y z
N MET A 1 -39.09 -14.50 -15.09
CA MET A 1 -38.91 -13.04 -14.85
C MET A 1 -38.64 -12.68 -13.38
N LYS A 2 -39.38 -13.18 -12.38
CA LYS A 2 -39.18 -12.84 -10.95
C LYS A 2 -37.74 -13.06 -10.39
N ASN A 3 -37.01 -14.10 -10.81
CA ASN A 3 -35.64 -14.36 -10.32
C ASN A 3 -34.61 -13.37 -10.86
N ARG A 4 -34.75 -12.90 -12.10
CA ARG A 4 -33.85 -11.90 -12.72
C ARG A 4 -34.02 -10.54 -12.03
N SER A 5 -35.25 -10.13 -11.77
CA SER A 5 -35.60 -8.89 -11.06
C SER A 5 -35.03 -8.87 -9.61
N ARG A 6 -35.19 -9.98 -8.86
CA ARG A 6 -34.61 -10.10 -7.51
C ARG A 6 -33.09 -10.09 -7.51
N ARG A 7 -32.45 -10.66 -8.53
CA ARG A 7 -30.99 -10.62 -8.69
C ARG A 7 -30.51 -9.21 -8.99
N LEU A 8 -31.16 -8.50 -9.89
CA LEU A 8 -30.84 -7.11 -10.22
C LEU A 8 -31.00 -6.20 -9.00
N LEU A 9 -32.14 -6.31 -8.28
CA LEU A 9 -32.34 -5.53 -7.04
C LEU A 9 -31.24 -5.77 -5.99
N ARG A 10 -30.82 -7.03 -5.78
CA ARG A 10 -29.71 -7.33 -4.86
C ARG A 10 -28.40 -6.71 -5.32
N VAL A 11 -28.08 -6.79 -6.61
CA VAL A 11 -26.84 -6.18 -7.15
C VAL A 11 -26.89 -4.67 -6.97
N SER A 12 -28.01 -4.02 -7.29
CA SER A 12 -28.18 -2.58 -7.09
C SER A 12 -28.02 -2.16 -5.63
N LEU A 13 -28.61 -2.90 -4.70
CA LEU A 13 -28.44 -2.64 -3.26
C LEU A 13 -26.98 -2.77 -2.80
N TRP A 14 -26.24 -3.76 -3.32
CA TRP A 14 -24.82 -3.88 -3.02
C TRP A 14 -24.00 -2.72 -3.61
N VAL A 15 -24.28 -2.31 -4.84
CA VAL A 15 -23.58 -1.18 -5.49
C VAL A 15 -23.85 0.11 -4.72
N VAL A 16 -25.11 0.38 -4.37
CA VAL A 16 -25.46 1.57 -3.55
C VAL A 16 -24.80 1.51 -2.17
N GLY A 17 -24.86 0.36 -1.51
CA GLY A 17 -24.23 0.17 -0.19
C GLY A 17 -22.72 0.39 -0.21
N LEU A 18 -22.03 -0.17 -1.21
CA LEU A 18 -20.57 0.04 -1.39
C LEU A 18 -20.26 1.50 -1.75
N GLY A 19 -21.08 2.14 -2.59
CA GLY A 19 -20.94 3.56 -2.93
C GLY A 19 -21.07 4.46 -1.71
N LEU A 20 -22.07 4.23 -0.85
CA LEU A 20 -22.25 4.96 0.41
C LEU A 20 -21.07 4.72 1.37
N LEU A 21 -20.64 3.47 1.51
CA LEU A 21 -19.48 3.15 2.35
C LEU A 21 -18.20 3.83 1.84
N PHE A 22 -17.99 3.86 0.52
CA PHE A 22 -16.87 4.57 -0.09
C PHE A 22 -16.96 6.09 0.11
N ALA A 23 -18.15 6.68 0.00
CA ALA A 23 -18.36 8.10 0.27
C ALA A 23 -18.05 8.46 1.74
N ILE A 24 -18.41 7.59 2.69
CA ILE A 24 -18.04 7.74 4.10
C ILE A 24 -16.52 7.61 4.27
N TYR A 25 -15.91 6.59 3.65
CA TYR A 25 -14.47 6.35 3.72
C TYR A 25 -13.64 7.52 3.19
N THR A 26 -14.09 8.16 2.11
CA THR A 26 -13.43 9.32 1.47
C THR A 26 -13.82 10.67 2.09
N SER A 27 -14.69 10.67 3.12
CA SER A 27 -15.09 11.91 3.78
C SER A 27 -13.88 12.69 4.31
N GLY A 28 -13.87 14.00 4.07
CA GLY A 28 -12.80 14.89 4.55
C GLY A 28 -11.53 14.92 3.69
N LEU A 29 -11.41 14.17 2.58
CA LEU A 29 -10.24 14.17 1.69
C LEU A 29 -9.88 15.56 1.11
N LYS A 30 -10.83 16.48 1.01
CA LYS A 30 -10.58 17.87 0.58
C LYS A 30 -9.74 18.66 1.57
N LYS A 31 -9.79 18.31 2.88
CA LYS A 31 -9.17 19.07 3.98
C LYS A 31 -8.06 18.31 4.69
N ASN A 32 -8.05 17.00 4.60
CA ASN A 32 -7.11 16.15 5.30
C ASN A 32 -6.71 14.93 4.44
N PRO A 33 -5.46 14.90 3.99
CA PRO A 33 -4.31 15.79 4.27
C PRO A 33 -4.49 17.23 3.77
N PRO A 34 -3.84 18.25 4.40
CA PRO A 34 -4.14 19.67 4.13
C PRO A 34 -3.62 20.18 2.79
N GLY A 35 -2.41 19.89 2.39
CA GLY A 35 -1.79 20.36 1.16
C GLY A 35 -1.82 19.31 0.05
N PHE A 36 -0.79 19.33 -0.77
CA PHE A 36 -0.53 18.30 -1.76
C PHE A 36 0.95 17.97 -1.72
N TYR A 37 1.29 16.80 -1.21
CA TYR A 37 2.67 16.40 -0.98
C TYR A 37 3.43 16.26 -2.30
N MET A 38 4.72 16.45 -2.26
CA MET A 38 5.60 16.44 -3.43
C MET A 38 5.47 15.17 -4.26
N ASP A 39 5.48 13.97 -3.65
CA ASP A 39 5.32 12.73 -4.39
C ASP A 39 3.92 12.63 -5.03
N GLU A 40 2.87 13.20 -4.39
CA GLU A 40 1.54 13.30 -5.01
C GLU A 40 1.57 14.17 -6.28
N SER A 41 2.31 15.30 -6.25
CA SER A 41 2.46 16.18 -7.41
C SER A 41 3.21 15.51 -8.56
N VAL A 42 4.25 14.75 -8.23
CA VAL A 42 5.01 13.94 -9.19
C VAL A 42 4.13 12.93 -9.89
N THR A 43 3.48 12.08 -9.11
CA THR A 43 2.58 11.04 -9.63
C THR A 43 1.45 11.65 -10.45
N ALA A 44 0.80 12.70 -9.93
CA ALA A 44 -0.33 13.35 -10.61
C ALA A 44 0.07 14.02 -11.93
N TYR A 45 1.21 14.72 -11.93
CA TYR A 45 1.70 15.42 -13.14
C TYR A 45 2.14 14.43 -14.22
N ASN A 46 2.93 13.41 -13.87
CA ASN A 46 3.32 12.37 -14.82
C ASN A 46 2.12 11.60 -15.36
N ALA A 47 1.17 11.19 -14.51
CA ALA A 47 -0.06 10.53 -14.94
C ALA A 47 -0.89 11.41 -15.89
N TYR A 48 -0.98 12.72 -15.64
CA TYR A 48 -1.64 13.66 -16.53
C TYR A 48 -0.93 13.73 -17.89
N LEU A 49 0.39 13.81 -17.92
CA LEU A 49 1.17 13.84 -19.15
C LEU A 49 1.05 12.54 -19.93
N VAL A 50 1.08 11.38 -19.27
CA VAL A 50 0.81 10.08 -19.89
C VAL A 50 -0.58 10.06 -20.53
N ALA A 51 -1.61 10.56 -19.83
CA ALA A 51 -2.97 10.66 -20.38
C ALA A 51 -3.04 11.55 -21.63
N LYS A 52 -2.21 12.58 -21.74
CA LYS A 52 -2.24 13.54 -22.87
C LYS A 52 -1.31 13.17 -24.00
N THR A 53 -0.12 12.64 -23.70
CA THR A 53 0.98 12.48 -24.68
C THR A 53 1.53 11.05 -24.75
N GLY A 54 1.20 10.21 -23.79
CA GLY A 54 1.82 8.90 -23.58
C GLY A 54 3.24 8.98 -22.97
N ALA A 55 3.75 10.17 -22.61
CA ALA A 55 5.08 10.35 -22.03
C ALA A 55 4.99 10.93 -20.62
N GLY A 56 6.04 10.77 -19.79
CA GLY A 56 6.20 11.51 -18.55
C GLY A 56 6.76 12.92 -18.78
N GLU A 57 7.14 13.60 -17.68
CA GLU A 57 7.79 14.91 -17.76
C GLU A 57 9.10 14.84 -18.56
N LEU A 58 9.88 13.82 -18.29
CA LEU A 58 11.14 13.52 -18.94
C LEU A 58 11.09 12.11 -19.54
N GLY A 59 11.95 11.86 -20.53
CA GLY A 59 12.13 10.54 -21.10
C GLY A 59 11.21 10.18 -22.29
N PRO A 60 11.20 8.92 -22.71
CA PRO A 60 10.49 8.46 -23.91
C PRO A 60 8.97 8.33 -23.69
N ARG A 61 8.24 8.04 -24.77
CA ARG A 61 6.84 7.61 -24.68
C ARG A 61 6.76 6.24 -24.01
N PHE A 62 5.73 6.05 -23.16
CA PHE A 62 5.48 4.84 -22.40
C PHE A 62 6.69 4.35 -21.61
N PRO A 63 7.25 5.20 -20.72
CA PRO A 63 8.47 4.86 -20.00
C PRO A 63 8.23 3.71 -19.01
N LEU A 64 9.25 2.85 -18.85
CA LEU A 64 9.23 1.79 -17.85
C LEU A 64 9.34 2.34 -16.43
N PHE A 65 10.08 3.43 -16.26
CA PHE A 65 10.19 4.21 -15.03
C PHE A 65 10.14 5.69 -15.39
N PHE A 66 9.50 6.50 -14.55
CA PHE A 66 9.33 7.92 -14.80
C PHE A 66 10.52 8.70 -14.27
N GLU A 67 11.20 9.36 -15.17
CA GLU A 67 12.33 10.23 -14.86
C GLU A 67 11.84 11.53 -14.22
N MET A 68 12.58 11.99 -13.22
CA MET A 68 12.42 13.30 -12.65
C MET A 68 13.75 13.83 -12.13
N TYR A 69 13.86 15.14 -12.13
CA TYR A 69 15.03 15.83 -11.64
C TYR A 69 14.94 16.02 -10.12
N ARG A 70 16.03 15.73 -9.40
CA ARG A 70 16.14 15.98 -7.98
C ARG A 70 17.59 16.27 -7.61
N ASP A 71 17.83 17.38 -6.92
CA ASP A 71 19.15 17.74 -6.38
C ASP A 71 20.32 17.62 -7.39
N GLY A 72 20.08 17.98 -8.65
CA GLY A 72 21.08 17.93 -9.71
C GLY A 72 21.23 16.57 -10.40
N PHE A 73 20.38 15.60 -10.11
CA PHE A 73 20.40 14.27 -10.73
C PHE A 73 19.01 13.73 -11.06
N VAL A 74 18.98 12.76 -11.96
CA VAL A 74 17.75 12.08 -12.34
C VAL A 74 17.41 11.01 -11.29
N GLN A 75 16.15 10.99 -10.86
CA GLN A 75 15.53 9.96 -10.04
C GLN A 75 14.41 9.29 -10.83
N TYR A 76 14.02 8.06 -10.46
CA TYR A 76 13.02 7.29 -11.19
C TYR A 76 11.89 6.85 -10.28
N PHE A 77 10.65 7.14 -10.70
CA PHE A 77 9.41 6.69 -10.08
C PHE A 77 8.87 5.44 -10.75
N HIS A 78 8.01 4.71 -10.03
CA HIS A 78 7.51 3.40 -10.47
C HIS A 78 6.27 3.55 -11.35
N PRO A 79 6.10 2.69 -12.38
CA PRO A 79 5.15 2.95 -13.46
C PRO A 79 3.68 2.65 -13.12
N VAL A 80 3.41 1.76 -12.17
CA VAL A 80 2.06 1.18 -12.03
C VAL A 80 1.03 2.24 -11.65
N GLU A 81 1.38 3.13 -10.71
CA GLU A 81 0.46 4.19 -10.26
C GLU A 81 0.21 5.21 -11.36
N GLU A 82 1.26 5.67 -12.04
CA GLU A 82 1.16 6.67 -13.09
C GLU A 82 0.24 6.19 -14.23
N TYR A 83 0.39 4.94 -14.66
CA TYR A 83 -0.47 4.37 -15.71
C TYR A 83 -1.91 4.16 -15.24
N LEU A 84 -2.12 3.70 -13.99
CA LEU A 84 -3.45 3.52 -13.45
C LEU A 84 -4.17 4.86 -13.23
N LEU A 85 -3.46 5.87 -12.75
CA LEU A 85 -4.02 7.21 -12.54
C LEU A 85 -4.23 7.97 -13.87
N ALA A 86 -3.47 7.66 -14.91
CA ALA A 86 -3.70 8.24 -16.25
C ALA A 86 -5.10 7.89 -16.79
N ILE A 87 -5.63 6.72 -16.48
CA ILE A 87 -6.94 6.29 -16.99
C ILE A 87 -8.08 7.26 -16.60
N PRO A 88 -8.32 7.58 -15.32
CA PRO A 88 -9.35 8.56 -14.98
C PRO A 88 -9.02 9.98 -15.47
N LEU A 89 -7.73 10.35 -15.63
CA LEU A 89 -7.32 11.65 -16.16
C LEU A 89 -7.54 11.79 -17.68
N LEU A 90 -7.81 10.69 -18.41
CA LEU A 90 -8.33 10.75 -19.79
C LEU A 90 -9.76 11.29 -19.83
N ILE A 91 -10.57 11.05 -18.78
CA ILE A 91 -12.02 11.29 -18.76
C ILE A 91 -12.35 12.54 -17.95
N PHE A 92 -11.72 12.70 -16.78
CA PHE A 92 -12.01 13.77 -15.84
C PHE A 92 -10.93 14.86 -15.86
N PRO A 93 -11.30 16.12 -15.59
CA PRO A 93 -10.31 17.18 -15.45
C PRO A 93 -9.37 16.92 -14.26
N PRO A 94 -8.08 17.32 -14.37
CA PRO A 94 -7.13 17.13 -13.29
C PRO A 94 -7.56 17.90 -12.03
N SER A 95 -7.44 17.27 -10.88
CA SER A 95 -7.69 17.91 -9.58
C SER A 95 -7.06 17.09 -8.45
N ILE A 96 -6.63 17.76 -7.39
CA ILE A 96 -6.10 17.10 -6.18
C ILE A 96 -7.10 16.08 -5.61
N LEU A 97 -8.39 16.43 -5.62
CA LEU A 97 -9.42 15.55 -5.10
C LEU A 97 -9.57 14.25 -5.92
N LEU A 98 -9.53 14.34 -7.26
CA LEU A 98 -9.59 13.17 -8.13
C LEU A 98 -8.44 12.21 -7.83
N VAL A 99 -7.22 12.74 -7.75
CA VAL A 99 -6.00 11.96 -7.47
C VAL A 99 -6.11 11.23 -6.13
N ARG A 100 -6.57 11.90 -5.07
CA ARG A 100 -6.77 11.30 -3.75
C ARG A 100 -7.96 10.33 -3.67
N ILE A 101 -9.02 10.58 -4.42
CA ILE A 101 -10.14 9.62 -4.53
C ILE A 101 -9.65 8.31 -5.17
N MET A 102 -8.76 8.38 -6.16
CA MET A 102 -8.19 7.17 -6.77
C MET A 102 -7.29 6.40 -5.79
N ALA A 103 -6.43 7.09 -5.04
CA ALA A 103 -5.65 6.46 -3.98
C ALA A 103 -6.53 5.76 -2.94
N ALA A 104 -7.57 6.45 -2.45
CA ALA A 104 -8.55 5.88 -1.54
C ALA A 104 -9.31 4.69 -2.15
N PHE A 105 -9.63 4.75 -3.44
CA PHE A 105 -10.32 3.66 -4.16
C PHE A 105 -9.48 2.37 -4.20
N TRP A 106 -8.18 2.47 -4.42
CA TRP A 106 -7.30 1.30 -4.45
C TRP A 106 -7.21 0.62 -3.08
N VAL A 107 -7.01 1.39 -2.00
CA VAL A 107 -6.95 0.82 -0.64
C VAL A 107 -8.31 0.32 -0.17
N PHE A 108 -9.40 1.05 -0.46
CA PHE A 108 -10.76 0.58 -0.20
C PHE A 108 -11.03 -0.76 -0.89
N SER A 109 -10.61 -0.90 -2.14
CA SER A 109 -10.72 -2.15 -2.91
C SER A 109 -9.90 -3.27 -2.26
N ALA A 110 -8.69 -2.99 -1.77
CA ALA A 110 -7.88 -3.94 -1.02
C ALA A 110 -8.63 -4.46 0.23
N CYS A 111 -9.25 -3.57 1.01
CA CYS A 111 -10.01 -3.94 2.21
C CYS A 111 -11.22 -4.83 1.87
N ILE A 112 -11.99 -4.50 0.83
CA ILE A 112 -13.12 -5.32 0.37
C ILE A 112 -12.64 -6.70 -0.11
N LEU A 113 -11.60 -6.74 -0.93
CA LEU A 113 -11.04 -7.98 -1.47
C LEU A 113 -10.41 -8.87 -0.39
N LEU A 114 -9.83 -8.27 0.65
CA LEU A 114 -9.35 -9.01 1.83
C LEU A 114 -10.51 -9.69 2.57
N GLY A 115 -11.64 -9.02 2.71
CA GLY A 115 -12.86 -9.63 3.24
C GLY A 115 -13.42 -10.75 2.36
N VAL A 116 -13.33 -10.60 1.03
CA VAL A 116 -13.69 -11.67 0.09
C VAL A 116 -12.77 -12.88 0.28
N LEU A 117 -11.47 -12.67 0.43
CA LEU A 117 -10.50 -13.73 0.72
C LEU A 117 -10.82 -14.41 2.05
N ALA A 118 -11.07 -13.62 3.10
CA ALA A 118 -11.45 -14.15 4.42
C ALA A 118 -12.73 -15.00 4.36
N LYS A 119 -13.73 -14.57 3.57
CA LYS A 119 -14.92 -15.36 3.30
C LYS A 119 -14.61 -16.67 2.56
N TRP A 120 -13.69 -16.65 1.58
CA TRP A 120 -13.31 -17.88 0.86
C TRP A 120 -12.60 -18.87 1.77
N ILE A 121 -11.70 -18.38 2.65
CA ILE A 121 -10.97 -19.20 3.60
C ILE A 121 -11.92 -19.84 4.63
N SER A 122 -12.80 -19.05 5.23
CA SER A 122 -13.68 -19.48 6.33
C SER A 122 -15.00 -20.14 5.88
N GLY A 123 -15.38 -19.97 4.61
CA GLY A 123 -16.73 -20.33 4.13
C GLY A 123 -17.86 -19.46 4.70
N ARG A 124 -17.57 -18.46 5.55
CA ARG A 124 -18.56 -17.68 6.32
C ARG A 124 -18.61 -16.23 5.91
N ARG A 125 -19.80 -15.75 5.51
CA ARG A 125 -19.98 -14.34 5.10
C ARG A 125 -19.66 -13.36 6.24
N MET A 126 -20.02 -13.68 7.49
CA MET A 126 -19.77 -12.81 8.64
C MET A 126 -18.28 -12.58 8.89
N VAL A 127 -17.44 -13.62 8.73
CA VAL A 127 -15.98 -13.47 8.84
C VAL A 127 -15.47 -12.47 7.79
N GLY A 128 -15.92 -12.61 6.53
CA GLY A 128 -15.56 -11.67 5.47
C GLY A 128 -15.98 -10.23 5.79
N VAL A 129 -17.20 -10.02 6.29
CA VAL A 129 -17.70 -8.68 6.66
C VAL A 129 -16.88 -8.07 7.81
N ILE A 130 -16.58 -8.85 8.85
CA ILE A 130 -15.80 -8.36 10.00
C ILE A 130 -14.37 -8.02 9.57
N VAL A 131 -13.71 -8.86 8.76
CA VAL A 131 -12.37 -8.58 8.25
C VAL A 131 -12.36 -7.33 7.36
N THR A 132 -13.37 -7.14 6.49
CA THR A 132 -13.53 -5.90 5.72
C THR A 132 -13.66 -4.69 6.65
N ALA A 133 -14.51 -4.76 7.67
CA ALA A 133 -14.72 -3.67 8.60
C ALA A 133 -13.42 -3.33 9.34
N LEU A 134 -12.73 -4.35 9.91
CA LEU A 134 -11.44 -4.15 10.57
C LEU A 134 -10.38 -3.54 9.63
N ALA A 135 -10.32 -3.98 8.37
CA ALA A 135 -9.39 -3.44 7.39
C ALA A 135 -9.67 -1.95 7.08
N LEU A 136 -10.95 -1.58 6.89
CA LEU A 136 -11.37 -0.20 6.58
C LEU A 136 -11.11 0.78 7.72
N ILE A 137 -11.17 0.32 8.97
CA ILE A 137 -10.95 1.18 10.14
C ILE A 137 -9.50 1.19 10.63
N THR A 138 -8.66 0.24 10.19
CA THR A 138 -7.25 0.16 10.59
C THR A 138 -6.52 1.44 10.21
N PRO A 139 -5.90 2.18 11.16
CA PRO A 139 -5.26 3.47 10.91
C PRO A 139 -4.28 3.41 9.75
N TRP A 140 -3.42 2.41 9.73
CA TRP A 140 -2.39 2.23 8.70
C TRP A 140 -2.96 2.23 7.27
N LEU A 141 -3.93 1.33 6.98
CA LEU A 141 -4.54 1.25 5.66
C LEU A 141 -5.35 2.51 5.34
N PHE A 142 -6.03 3.07 6.34
CA PHE A 142 -6.82 4.26 6.17
C PHE A 142 -5.97 5.49 5.78
N GLU A 143 -4.82 5.69 6.44
CA GLU A 143 -3.94 6.83 6.17
C GLU A 143 -3.17 6.66 4.86
N VAL A 144 -2.67 5.44 4.56
CA VAL A 144 -2.03 5.13 3.27
C VAL A 144 -2.97 5.41 2.10
N GLY A 145 -4.27 5.17 2.24
CA GLY A 145 -5.26 5.48 1.21
C GLY A 145 -5.63 6.95 1.07
N ARG A 146 -5.06 7.86 1.89
CA ARG A 146 -5.35 9.29 1.81
C ARG A 146 -4.29 10.11 1.08
N VAL A 147 -3.15 9.53 0.80
CA VAL A 147 -2.04 10.17 0.09
C VAL A 147 -1.84 9.44 -1.24
N ALA A 148 -1.80 10.19 -2.34
CA ALA A 148 -1.66 9.61 -3.67
C ALA A 148 -0.18 9.43 -4.03
N TRP A 149 0.41 8.38 -3.54
CA TRP A 149 1.78 7.96 -3.81
C TRP A 149 1.82 6.46 -4.12
N GLU A 150 2.85 5.96 -4.73
CA GLU A 150 2.99 4.56 -5.19
C GLU A 150 2.65 3.51 -4.11
N VAL A 151 2.81 3.84 -2.83
CA VAL A 151 2.68 2.94 -1.67
C VAL A 151 1.27 2.38 -1.51
N HIS A 152 0.23 3.16 -1.81
CA HIS A 152 -1.17 2.75 -1.59
C HIS A 152 -1.60 1.56 -2.46
N LEU A 153 -0.86 1.24 -3.52
CA LEU A 153 -1.09 0.05 -4.33
C LEU A 153 -0.58 -1.24 -3.70
N VAL A 154 0.42 -1.17 -2.80
CA VAL A 154 1.03 -2.37 -2.19
C VAL A 154 0.00 -3.24 -1.46
N PRO A 155 -0.91 -2.72 -0.61
CA PRO A 155 -1.95 -3.53 0.00
C PRO A 155 -2.87 -4.21 -1.02
N LEU A 156 -3.29 -3.48 -2.08
CA LEU A 156 -4.17 -4.04 -3.11
C LEU A 156 -3.50 -5.19 -3.86
N LEU A 157 -2.27 -4.97 -4.34
CA LEU A 157 -1.55 -5.96 -5.13
C LEU A 157 -1.16 -7.17 -4.28
N THR A 158 -0.87 -6.98 -2.99
CA THR A 158 -0.68 -8.07 -2.03
C THR A 158 -1.95 -8.91 -1.90
N VAL A 159 -3.12 -8.28 -1.72
CA VAL A 159 -4.41 -9.00 -1.61
C VAL A 159 -4.76 -9.70 -2.90
N LEU A 160 -4.55 -9.08 -4.07
CA LEU A 160 -4.78 -9.73 -5.37
C LEU A 160 -3.89 -10.95 -5.56
N TYR A 161 -2.61 -10.86 -5.17
CA TYR A 161 -1.71 -11.99 -5.19
C TYR A 161 -2.18 -13.11 -4.24
N LEU A 162 -2.57 -12.78 -3.01
CA LEU A 162 -3.11 -13.74 -2.04
C LEU A 162 -4.39 -14.44 -2.56
N LEU A 163 -5.27 -13.71 -3.25
CA LEU A 163 -6.46 -14.29 -3.90
C LEU A 163 -6.07 -15.27 -5.02
N ALA A 164 -5.05 -14.93 -5.83
CA ALA A 164 -4.53 -15.80 -6.88
C ALA A 164 -3.91 -17.07 -6.28
N VAL A 165 -3.09 -16.94 -5.22
CA VAL A 165 -2.49 -18.07 -4.50
C VAL A 165 -3.58 -18.96 -3.89
N TYR A 166 -4.55 -18.38 -3.17
CA TYR A 166 -5.61 -19.15 -2.52
C TYR A 166 -6.47 -19.92 -3.54
N ARG A 167 -6.80 -19.28 -4.67
CA ARG A 167 -7.50 -19.93 -5.76
C ARG A 167 -6.70 -21.11 -6.35
N ALA A 168 -5.39 -20.94 -6.54
CA ALA A 168 -4.51 -21.97 -7.05
C ALA A 168 -4.30 -23.11 -6.02
N HIS A 169 -4.14 -22.74 -4.73
CA HIS A 169 -3.97 -23.68 -3.63
C HIS A 169 -5.08 -24.75 -3.58
N GLY A 170 -6.31 -24.36 -3.82
CA GLY A 170 -7.46 -25.28 -3.80
C GLY A 170 -7.49 -26.34 -4.91
N LYS A 171 -6.58 -26.32 -5.89
CA LYS A 171 -6.60 -27.20 -7.07
C LYS A 171 -5.46 -28.21 -7.02
N GLU A 172 -5.69 -29.42 -7.46
CA GLU A 172 -4.63 -30.44 -7.60
C GLU A 172 -3.63 -30.05 -8.67
N LYS A 173 -4.13 -29.55 -9.83
CA LYS A 173 -3.32 -29.08 -10.95
C LYS A 173 -3.61 -27.60 -11.21
N TRP A 174 -2.57 -26.77 -11.22
CA TRP A 174 -2.70 -25.36 -11.62
C TRP A 174 -2.95 -25.26 -13.12
N SER A 175 -4.00 -24.52 -13.49
CA SER A 175 -4.26 -24.19 -14.88
C SER A 175 -3.33 -23.06 -15.34
N TRP A 176 -3.21 -22.90 -16.67
CA TRP A 176 -2.47 -21.77 -17.23
C TRP A 176 -2.99 -20.42 -16.74
N ARG A 177 -4.30 -20.29 -16.55
CA ARG A 177 -4.91 -19.08 -15.97
C ARG A 177 -4.44 -18.80 -14.55
N ASP A 178 -4.23 -19.83 -13.73
CA ASP A 178 -3.72 -19.67 -12.36
C ASP A 178 -2.26 -19.19 -12.39
N ILE A 179 -1.44 -19.79 -13.25
CA ILE A 179 -0.04 -19.39 -13.45
C ILE A 179 0.04 -17.94 -13.94
N CYS A 180 -0.72 -17.57 -14.97
CA CYS A 180 -0.74 -16.18 -15.49
C CYS A 180 -1.18 -15.17 -14.44
N LEU A 181 -2.19 -15.49 -13.61
CA LEU A 181 -2.63 -14.59 -12.53
C LEU A 181 -1.56 -14.42 -11.45
N LEU A 182 -0.86 -15.50 -11.08
CA LEU A 182 0.26 -15.43 -10.14
C LEU A 182 1.40 -14.56 -10.70
N VAL A 183 1.79 -14.79 -11.94
CA VAL A 183 2.85 -14.02 -12.62
C VAL A 183 2.46 -12.54 -12.72
N LEU A 184 1.23 -12.24 -13.17
CA LEU A 184 0.74 -10.87 -13.32
C LEU A 184 0.74 -10.12 -11.99
N THR A 185 0.20 -10.74 -10.94
CA THR A 185 0.12 -10.08 -9.62
C THR A 185 1.49 -9.90 -8.98
N LEU A 186 2.42 -10.85 -9.15
CA LEU A 186 3.83 -10.71 -8.74
C LEU A 186 4.54 -9.59 -9.51
N ALA A 187 4.37 -9.54 -10.84
CA ALA A 187 4.95 -8.49 -11.66
C ALA A 187 4.43 -7.11 -11.23
N LEU A 188 3.11 -6.92 -11.13
CA LEU A 188 2.52 -5.67 -10.69
C LEU A 188 3.02 -5.27 -9.29
N LEU A 189 3.10 -6.22 -8.34
CA LEU A 189 3.64 -5.96 -7.00
C LEU A 189 5.11 -5.50 -7.06
N THR A 190 5.92 -6.08 -7.96
CA THR A 190 7.33 -5.71 -8.12
C THR A 190 7.51 -4.32 -8.75
N TYR A 191 6.63 -3.95 -9.68
CA TYR A 191 6.70 -2.69 -10.41
C TYR A 191 5.96 -1.54 -9.75
N CYS A 192 5.17 -1.76 -8.67
CA CYS A 192 4.36 -0.70 -8.07
C CYS A 192 5.12 0.23 -7.13
N TYR A 193 6.18 -0.25 -6.48
CA TYR A 193 6.93 0.52 -5.49
C TYR A 193 8.32 -0.10 -5.22
N ALA A 194 9.25 0.70 -4.68
CA ALA A 194 10.61 0.24 -4.38
C ALA A 194 10.64 -1.01 -3.46
N SER A 195 9.79 -1.06 -2.42
CA SER A 195 9.67 -2.23 -1.55
C SER A 195 9.15 -3.46 -2.28
N GLY A 196 8.36 -3.29 -3.34
CA GLY A 196 7.84 -4.38 -4.17
C GLY A 196 8.95 -5.18 -4.87
N ARG A 197 10.09 -4.54 -5.19
CA ARG A 197 11.26 -5.23 -5.77
C ARG A 197 11.91 -6.22 -4.80
N VAL A 198 11.71 -6.05 -3.50
CA VAL A 198 12.12 -6.99 -2.46
C VAL A 198 10.98 -7.97 -2.14
N LEU A 199 9.78 -7.45 -1.98
CA LEU A 199 8.62 -8.24 -1.58
C LEU A 199 8.18 -9.24 -2.67
N GLY A 200 8.17 -8.85 -3.96
CA GLY A 200 7.76 -9.70 -5.07
C GLY A 200 8.56 -11.01 -5.16
N PRO A 201 9.91 -10.97 -5.21
CA PRO A 201 10.74 -12.18 -5.17
C PRO A 201 10.53 -13.04 -3.90
N LEU A 202 10.37 -12.42 -2.73
CA LEU A 202 10.06 -13.14 -1.49
C LEU A 202 8.70 -13.84 -1.58
N MET A 203 7.66 -13.14 -2.08
CA MET A 203 6.35 -13.76 -2.29
C MET A 203 6.40 -14.90 -3.31
N ALA A 204 7.19 -14.76 -4.39
CA ALA A 204 7.41 -15.83 -5.35
C ALA A 204 8.12 -17.04 -4.70
N ALA A 205 9.15 -16.80 -3.87
CA ALA A 205 9.83 -17.87 -3.12
C ALA A 205 8.87 -18.63 -2.21
N GLY A 206 7.92 -17.93 -1.58
CA GLY A 206 6.87 -18.55 -0.73
C GLY A 206 6.00 -19.57 -1.44
N LEU A 207 5.94 -19.60 -2.78
CA LEU A 207 5.21 -20.63 -3.51
C LEU A 207 5.76 -22.04 -3.28
N VAL A 208 6.97 -22.18 -2.72
CA VAL A 208 7.57 -23.47 -2.32
C VAL A 208 6.66 -24.26 -1.38
N PHE A 209 5.91 -23.59 -0.51
CA PHE A 209 4.98 -24.25 0.42
C PHE A 209 3.86 -25.02 -0.28
N PHE A 210 3.59 -24.74 -1.55
CA PHE A 210 2.54 -25.39 -2.33
C PHE A 210 3.05 -26.55 -3.19
N ILE A 211 4.33 -26.92 -3.11
CA ILE A 211 4.92 -28.07 -3.81
C ILE A 211 4.55 -29.35 -3.06
N THR A 212 3.34 -29.84 -3.29
CA THR A 212 2.82 -31.08 -2.67
C THR A 212 2.84 -32.28 -3.63
N SER A 213 3.18 -32.06 -4.91
CA SER A 213 3.26 -33.09 -5.93
C SER A 213 4.20 -32.66 -7.06
N ARG A 214 4.65 -33.62 -7.91
CA ARG A 214 5.47 -33.31 -9.08
C ARG A 214 4.78 -32.35 -10.04
N ARG A 215 3.45 -32.44 -10.20
CA ARG A 215 2.67 -31.51 -11.03
C ARG A 215 2.68 -30.10 -10.48
N ARG A 216 2.61 -29.97 -9.14
CA ARG A 216 2.70 -28.67 -8.46
C ARG A 216 4.11 -28.08 -8.57
N LEU A 217 5.15 -28.92 -8.43
CA LEU A 217 6.53 -28.48 -8.65
C LEU A 217 6.70 -27.86 -10.04
N VAL A 218 6.24 -28.55 -11.09
CA VAL A 218 6.31 -28.02 -12.46
C VAL A 218 5.58 -26.69 -12.58
N ALA A 219 4.36 -26.56 -12.01
CA ALA A 219 3.59 -25.33 -12.07
C ALA A 219 4.28 -24.17 -11.33
N VAL A 220 4.88 -24.42 -10.16
CA VAL A 220 5.64 -23.42 -9.40
C VAL A 220 6.90 -22.99 -10.18
N VAL A 221 7.66 -23.95 -10.73
CA VAL A 221 8.85 -23.65 -11.53
C VAL A 221 8.49 -22.83 -12.78
N VAL A 222 7.43 -23.20 -13.50
CA VAL A 222 6.93 -22.41 -14.64
C VAL A 222 6.52 -21.01 -14.20
N THR A 223 5.86 -20.87 -13.05
CA THR A 223 5.52 -19.54 -12.49
C THR A 223 6.78 -18.72 -12.22
N TRP A 224 7.82 -19.32 -11.63
CA TRP A 224 9.08 -18.62 -11.35
C TRP A 224 9.82 -18.20 -12.63
N ILE A 225 9.86 -19.08 -13.64
CA ILE A 225 10.49 -18.76 -14.93
C ILE A 225 9.76 -17.59 -15.59
N LEU A 226 8.43 -17.64 -15.67
CA LEU A 226 7.64 -16.58 -16.29
C LEU A 226 7.71 -15.28 -15.50
N TYR A 227 7.71 -15.35 -14.17
CA TYR A 227 7.94 -14.18 -13.32
C TYR A 227 9.35 -13.61 -13.57
N GLY A 228 10.38 -14.46 -13.65
CA GLY A 228 11.74 -14.05 -14.03
C GLY A 228 11.79 -13.32 -15.38
N VAL A 229 11.03 -13.78 -16.37
CA VAL A 229 10.89 -13.09 -17.67
C VAL A 229 10.30 -11.68 -17.49
N THR A 230 9.33 -11.51 -16.60
CA THR A 230 8.77 -10.16 -16.31
C THR A 230 9.78 -9.22 -15.65
N LEU A 231 10.85 -9.72 -15.06
CA LEU A 231 11.93 -8.89 -14.47
C LEU A 231 13.00 -8.47 -15.50
N LEU A 232 12.99 -9.05 -16.70
CA LEU A 232 13.95 -8.72 -17.76
C LEU A 232 13.96 -7.22 -18.10
N PRO A 233 12.81 -6.52 -18.23
CA PRO A 233 12.82 -5.07 -18.46
C PRO A 233 13.53 -4.27 -17.34
N VAL A 234 13.35 -4.66 -16.07
CA VAL A 234 14.06 -4.02 -14.92
C VAL A 234 15.57 -4.25 -15.03
N TYR A 235 15.98 -5.48 -15.39
CA TYR A 235 17.39 -5.80 -15.59
C TYR A 235 18.00 -4.99 -16.73
N LEU A 236 17.34 -4.94 -17.89
CA LEU A 236 17.79 -4.17 -19.05
C LEU A 236 17.86 -2.67 -18.73
N PHE A 237 16.86 -2.13 -18.05
CA PHE A 237 16.85 -0.74 -17.58
C PHE A 237 18.02 -0.46 -16.62
N SER A 238 18.28 -1.36 -15.67
CA SER A 238 19.41 -1.23 -14.75
C SER A 238 20.78 -1.27 -15.45
N ARG A 239 20.87 -2.01 -16.58
CA ARG A 239 22.09 -2.06 -17.40
C ARG A 239 22.29 -0.77 -18.23
N SER A 240 21.21 -0.20 -18.76
CA SER A 240 21.27 1.05 -19.53
C SER A 240 21.37 2.31 -18.65
N HIS A 241 20.96 2.23 -17.37
CA HIS A 241 20.99 3.32 -16.40
C HIS A 241 21.67 2.85 -15.09
N PRO A 242 23.01 2.69 -15.09
CA PRO A 242 23.74 2.14 -13.95
C PRO A 242 23.50 2.94 -12.67
N GLY A 243 23.13 2.24 -11.59
CA GLY A 243 22.86 2.85 -10.29
C GLY A 243 21.49 3.51 -10.11
N ALA A 244 20.74 3.78 -11.19
CA ALA A 244 19.48 4.53 -11.16
C ALA A 244 18.46 3.96 -10.15
N LEU A 245 18.23 2.65 -10.21
CA LEU A 245 17.27 1.97 -9.32
C LEU A 245 17.80 1.73 -7.90
N MET A 246 19.11 1.78 -7.72
CA MET A 246 19.77 1.57 -6.41
C MET A 246 20.00 2.88 -5.65
N LYS A 247 19.92 4.03 -6.30
CA LYS A 247 20.25 5.32 -5.70
C LYS A 247 19.45 5.57 -4.43
N ARG A 248 18.11 5.49 -4.51
CA ARG A 248 17.25 5.69 -3.35
C ARG A 248 17.49 4.63 -2.26
N PHE A 249 17.76 3.38 -2.64
CA PHE A 249 18.12 2.34 -1.67
C PHE A 249 19.40 2.71 -0.93
N ASN A 250 20.44 3.14 -1.64
CA ASN A 250 21.72 3.51 -1.05
C ASN A 250 21.63 4.71 -0.08
N GLU A 251 20.68 5.62 -0.29
CA GLU A 251 20.41 6.74 0.63
C GLU A 251 19.78 6.29 1.95
N VAL A 252 18.94 5.27 1.89
CA VAL A 252 18.07 4.89 3.02
C VAL A 252 18.45 3.58 3.70
N THR A 253 19.46 2.85 3.19
CA THR A 253 19.96 1.62 3.80
C THR A 253 21.15 1.89 4.75
N TYR A 254 21.31 1.04 5.74
CA TYR A 254 22.51 0.99 6.56
C TYR A 254 23.66 0.19 5.92
N ILE A 255 23.36 -0.58 4.86
CA ILE A 255 24.38 -1.41 4.18
C ILE A 255 25.35 -0.49 3.43
N ARG A 256 26.64 -0.61 3.74
CA ARG A 256 27.71 0.18 3.11
C ARG A 256 28.71 -0.73 2.41
N PRO A 257 29.37 -0.28 1.34
CA PRO A 257 30.46 -1.02 0.71
C PRO A 257 31.54 -1.39 1.74
N GLY A 258 31.98 -2.66 1.75
CA GLY A 258 33.00 -3.16 2.68
C GLY A 258 32.49 -3.55 4.08
N MET A 259 31.20 -3.39 4.38
CA MET A 259 30.62 -3.82 5.66
C MET A 259 30.66 -5.35 5.78
N PRO A 260 31.15 -5.93 6.91
CA PRO A 260 31.15 -7.37 7.14
C PRO A 260 29.75 -7.98 7.10
N LEU A 261 29.60 -9.19 6.56
CA LEU A 261 28.32 -9.89 6.52
C LEU A 261 27.71 -10.13 7.90
N SER A 262 28.54 -10.36 8.93
CA SER A 262 28.10 -10.48 10.33
C SER A 262 27.39 -9.23 10.82
N ASP A 263 27.90 -8.05 10.47
CA ASP A 263 27.36 -6.78 10.90
C ASP A 263 26.07 -6.47 10.14
N ILE A 264 26.02 -6.78 8.83
CA ILE A 264 24.79 -6.69 8.03
C ILE A 264 23.72 -7.60 8.61
N ALA A 265 24.05 -8.86 8.93
CA ALA A 265 23.10 -9.81 9.51
C ALA A 265 22.62 -9.38 10.89
N SER A 266 23.52 -8.93 11.76
CA SER A 266 23.19 -8.42 13.09
C SER A 266 22.26 -7.21 13.01
N GLN A 267 22.59 -6.24 12.15
CA GLN A 267 21.76 -5.05 11.95
C GLN A 267 20.41 -5.41 11.34
N PHE A 268 20.37 -6.36 10.41
CA PHE A 268 19.11 -6.85 9.83
C PHE A 268 18.21 -7.47 10.89
N ILE A 269 18.72 -8.37 11.73
CA ILE A 269 17.94 -9.00 12.80
C ILE A 269 17.43 -7.94 13.77
N LYS A 270 18.26 -7.00 14.17
CA LYS A 270 17.88 -5.89 15.03
C LYS A 270 16.71 -5.10 14.43
N ARG A 271 16.84 -4.65 13.17
CA ARG A 271 15.81 -3.90 12.47
C ARG A 271 14.54 -4.69 12.26
N PHE A 272 14.66 -5.97 11.91
CA PHE A 272 13.54 -6.86 11.73
C PHE A 272 12.69 -7.01 13.02
N LEU A 273 13.33 -7.06 14.18
CA LEU A 273 12.61 -7.10 15.46
C LEU A 273 12.04 -5.74 15.84
N GLU A 274 12.76 -4.64 15.60
CA GLU A 274 12.31 -3.27 15.87
C GLU A 274 11.13 -2.87 15.01
N ASP A 275 11.06 -3.28 13.74
CA ASP A 275 9.93 -3.05 12.83
C ASP A 275 8.66 -3.83 13.24
N GLN A 276 8.77 -4.76 14.18
CA GLN A 276 7.65 -5.47 14.80
C GLN A 276 7.36 -4.96 16.23
N SER A 277 7.92 -3.81 16.62
CA SER A 277 7.71 -3.22 17.94
C SER A 277 6.22 -3.05 18.26
N LEU A 278 5.79 -3.64 19.37
CA LEU A 278 4.42 -3.50 19.87
C LEU A 278 4.10 -2.04 20.21
N THR A 279 5.10 -1.27 20.64
CA THR A 279 4.94 0.16 20.91
C THR A 279 4.58 0.92 19.64
N SER A 280 5.33 0.72 18.55
CA SER A 280 5.02 1.35 17.26
C SER A 280 3.71 0.81 16.68
N LEU A 281 3.51 -0.51 16.74
CA LEU A 281 2.33 -1.13 16.16
C LEU A 281 1.03 -0.70 16.85
N LEU A 282 1.01 -0.63 18.20
CA LEU A 282 -0.21 -0.50 18.99
C LEU A 282 -0.36 0.85 19.71
N MET A 283 0.72 1.63 19.92
CA MET A 283 0.66 2.80 20.78
C MET A 283 0.99 4.12 20.09
N ILE A 284 2.04 4.18 19.26
CA ILE A 284 2.53 5.44 18.68
C ILE A 284 2.44 5.52 17.14
N GLY A 285 2.38 4.39 16.45
CA GLY A 285 2.41 4.33 14.98
C GLY A 285 3.78 4.66 14.37
N ASP A 286 3.78 5.12 13.12
CA ASP A 286 4.95 5.66 12.43
C ASP A 286 5.26 7.06 13.00
N VAL A 287 6.53 7.31 13.27
CA VAL A 287 6.97 8.60 13.86
C VAL A 287 6.90 9.77 12.87
N HIS A 288 6.74 9.49 11.57
CA HIS A 288 6.57 10.52 10.56
C HIS A 288 5.14 11.02 10.52
N PRO A 289 4.88 12.32 10.81
CA PRO A 289 3.52 12.86 10.84
C PRO A 289 2.78 12.78 9.51
N ARG A 290 3.48 12.62 8.39
CA ARG A 290 2.89 12.39 7.07
C ARG A 290 2.26 11.00 6.97
N HIS A 291 2.88 10.01 7.57
CA HIS A 291 2.47 8.61 7.48
C HIS A 291 1.44 8.23 8.53
N HIS A 292 1.54 8.82 9.70
CA HIS A 292 0.64 8.55 10.82
C HIS A 292 0.41 9.82 11.65
N ILE A 293 -0.84 10.04 12.04
CA ILE A 293 -1.20 11.21 12.84
C ILE A 293 -0.71 11.05 14.29
N PRO A 294 0.19 11.92 14.79
CA PRO A 294 0.72 11.80 16.15
C PRO A 294 -0.38 11.84 17.22
N GLY A 295 -0.24 11.01 18.24
CA GLY A 295 -1.16 10.93 19.38
C GLY A 295 -2.47 10.19 19.11
N SER A 296 -2.71 9.70 17.89
CA SER A 296 -3.93 8.96 17.55
C SER A 296 -3.94 7.51 18.04
N GLY A 297 -2.83 7.00 18.51
CA GLY A 297 -2.61 5.62 18.92
C GLY A 297 -1.62 4.93 17.99
N GLY A 298 -1.66 3.58 17.93
CA GLY A 298 -0.81 2.81 17.05
C GLY A 298 -1.30 2.74 15.61
N ALA A 299 -0.45 2.21 14.74
CA ALA A 299 -0.80 1.96 13.35
C ALA A 299 -1.84 0.82 13.18
N PHE A 300 -1.98 -0.04 14.18
CA PHE A 300 -2.88 -1.17 14.20
C PHE A 300 -3.65 -1.20 15.53
N PHE A 301 -4.95 -1.52 15.50
CA PHE A 301 -5.77 -1.51 16.71
C PHE A 301 -5.54 -2.73 17.62
N PHE A 302 -5.56 -2.51 18.93
CA PHE A 302 -5.43 -3.59 19.94
C PHE A 302 -6.47 -4.68 19.74
N ALA A 303 -7.73 -4.33 19.48
CA ALA A 303 -8.79 -5.30 19.25
C ALA A 303 -8.47 -6.25 18.08
N ALA A 304 -7.99 -5.70 16.96
CA ALA A 304 -7.58 -6.48 15.80
C ALA A 304 -6.32 -7.29 16.09
N PHE A 305 -5.37 -6.75 16.86
CA PHE A 305 -4.16 -7.45 17.26
C PHE A 305 -4.44 -8.64 18.17
N ILE A 306 -5.35 -8.52 19.13
CA ILE A 306 -5.79 -9.66 19.96
C ILE A 306 -6.36 -10.78 19.07
N LEU A 307 -7.21 -10.44 18.09
CA LEU A 307 -7.71 -11.42 17.12
C LEU A 307 -6.58 -12.05 16.30
N THR A 308 -5.59 -11.26 15.90
CA THR A 308 -4.40 -11.74 15.18
C THR A 308 -3.61 -12.75 16.00
N ILE A 309 -3.34 -12.46 17.28
CA ILE A 309 -2.59 -13.35 18.18
C ILE A 309 -3.36 -14.65 18.44
N ILE A 310 -4.67 -14.56 18.71
CA ILE A 310 -5.52 -15.75 18.86
C ILE A 310 -5.49 -16.58 17.57
N GLY A 311 -5.61 -15.93 16.41
CA GLY A 311 -5.58 -16.62 15.13
C GLY A 311 -4.22 -17.26 14.84
N LEU A 312 -3.12 -16.58 15.13
CA LEU A 312 -1.78 -17.13 15.00
C LEU A 312 -1.58 -18.34 15.92
N ALA A 313 -2.02 -18.26 17.17
CA ALA A 313 -1.96 -19.38 18.10
C ALA A 313 -2.76 -20.61 17.59
N ILE A 314 -3.94 -20.38 16.98
CA ILE A 314 -4.73 -21.45 16.35
C ILE A 314 -3.98 -22.04 15.14
N VAL A 315 -3.34 -21.22 14.32
CA VAL A 315 -2.54 -21.67 13.17
C VAL A 315 -1.38 -22.53 13.64
N ILE A 316 -0.60 -22.06 14.60
CA ILE A 316 0.56 -22.81 15.15
C ILE A 316 0.10 -24.14 15.77
N ALA A 317 -0.94 -24.12 16.58
CA ALA A 317 -1.38 -25.30 17.30
C ALA A 317 -2.05 -26.37 16.42
N ARG A 318 -2.69 -25.98 15.29
CA ARG A 318 -3.62 -26.86 14.58
C ARG A 318 -3.52 -26.87 13.06
N ARG A 319 -2.94 -25.82 12.46
CA ARG A 319 -2.89 -25.64 11.01
C ARG A 319 -1.47 -25.50 10.48
N HIS A 320 -0.46 -25.78 11.30
CA HIS A 320 0.94 -25.62 10.92
C HIS A 320 1.35 -26.52 9.73
N TRP A 321 0.63 -27.60 9.45
CA TRP A 321 0.86 -28.44 8.29
C TRP A 321 0.15 -27.96 7.00
N ASP A 322 -0.83 -27.07 7.11
CA ASP A 322 -1.53 -26.54 5.93
C ASP A 322 -0.59 -25.59 5.13
N PRO A 323 -0.32 -25.88 3.87
CA PRO A 323 0.52 -25.05 3.00
C PRO A 323 0.09 -23.59 2.95
N TRP A 324 -1.22 -23.31 2.98
CA TRP A 324 -1.76 -21.96 2.98
C TRP A 324 -1.35 -21.17 4.24
N TRP A 325 -1.52 -21.76 5.41
CA TRP A 325 -1.19 -21.06 6.66
C TRP A 325 0.31 -20.91 6.87
N ARG A 326 1.12 -21.90 6.44
CA ARG A 326 2.57 -21.73 6.40
C ARG A 326 2.99 -20.58 5.49
N PHE A 327 2.35 -20.46 4.33
CA PHE A 327 2.57 -19.35 3.42
C PHE A 327 2.15 -18.00 4.03
N VAL A 328 1.03 -17.93 4.75
CA VAL A 328 0.57 -16.70 5.43
C VAL A 328 1.56 -16.27 6.53
N VAL A 329 2.03 -17.20 7.36
CA VAL A 329 3.04 -16.90 8.40
C VAL A 329 4.38 -16.48 7.78
N TYR A 330 4.80 -17.15 6.72
CA TYR A 330 5.97 -16.73 5.94
C TYR A 330 5.78 -15.32 5.36
N GLY A 331 4.63 -15.05 4.77
CA GLY A 331 4.29 -13.75 4.18
C GLY A 331 4.27 -12.62 5.22
N LEU A 332 3.82 -12.91 6.45
CA LEU A 332 3.90 -11.97 7.57
C LEU A 332 5.36 -11.57 7.84
N ALA A 333 6.27 -12.53 7.93
CA ALA A 333 7.71 -12.27 8.11
C ALA A 333 8.32 -11.56 6.89
N ALA A 334 8.00 -12.02 5.68
CA ALA A 334 8.53 -11.46 4.43
C ALA A 334 8.09 -10.00 4.22
N ALA A 335 6.89 -9.61 4.69
CA ALA A 335 6.38 -8.24 4.60
C ALA A 335 7.16 -7.23 5.46
N VAL A 336 7.95 -7.69 6.45
CA VAL A 336 8.81 -6.84 7.28
C VAL A 336 10.16 -6.59 6.62
N VAL A 337 10.64 -7.50 5.75
CA VAL A 337 11.98 -7.42 5.15
C VAL A 337 12.29 -6.10 4.46
N PRO A 338 11.38 -5.48 3.66
CA PRO A 338 11.67 -4.18 3.03
C PRO A 338 11.93 -3.04 4.02
N GLY A 339 11.32 -3.06 5.20
CA GLY A 339 11.62 -2.15 6.30
C GLY A 339 12.97 -2.46 6.93
N ALA A 340 13.20 -3.74 7.26
CA ALA A 340 14.37 -4.21 7.98
C ALA A 340 15.72 -3.97 7.28
N ILE A 341 15.74 -3.75 5.96
CA ILE A 341 16.96 -3.38 5.20
C ILE A 341 17.23 -1.87 5.18
N SER A 342 16.48 -1.08 5.94
CA SER A 342 16.56 0.39 5.96
C SER A 342 16.93 0.96 7.33
N THR A 343 17.37 2.23 7.34
CA THR A 343 17.76 2.94 8.56
C THR A 343 16.56 3.43 9.41
N TRP A 344 15.38 3.55 8.81
CA TRP A 344 14.18 4.10 9.44
C TRP A 344 13.45 3.01 10.23
N LEU A 345 13.08 3.33 11.48
CA LEU A 345 12.28 2.44 12.33
C LEU A 345 10.81 2.51 11.96
N PHE A 346 10.15 1.36 11.92
CA PHE A 346 8.71 1.23 11.71
C PHE A 346 8.17 2.16 10.60
N HIS A 347 8.82 2.12 9.44
CA HIS A 347 8.41 2.97 8.32
C HIS A 347 7.20 2.37 7.61
N SER A 348 6.01 2.90 7.89
CA SER A 348 4.73 2.32 7.45
C SER A 348 4.61 2.12 5.94
N SER A 349 5.22 2.99 5.12
CA SER A 349 5.20 2.82 3.67
C SER A 349 6.04 1.63 3.17
N ARG A 350 7.14 1.29 3.85
CA ARG A 350 7.95 0.11 3.49
C ARG A 350 7.33 -1.20 3.97
N LEU A 351 6.55 -1.11 5.03
CA LEU A 351 5.83 -2.21 5.66
C LEU A 351 4.39 -2.33 5.16
N ALA A 352 4.01 -1.67 4.03
CA ALA A 352 2.61 -1.51 3.61
C ALA A 352 1.86 -2.84 3.33
N ALA A 353 2.57 -3.96 3.11
CA ALA A 353 1.98 -5.28 3.00
C ALA A 353 1.69 -5.94 4.37
N TYR A 354 2.38 -5.51 5.44
CA TYR A 354 2.34 -6.16 6.75
C TYR A 354 0.93 -6.17 7.38
N PRO A 355 0.15 -5.06 7.38
CA PRO A 355 -1.21 -5.06 7.93
C PRO A 355 -2.17 -6.02 7.21
N VAL A 356 -1.93 -6.35 5.93
CA VAL A 356 -2.73 -7.33 5.19
C VAL A 356 -2.59 -8.72 5.81
N PHE A 357 -1.36 -9.14 6.15
CA PHE A 357 -1.09 -10.44 6.78
C PHE A 357 -1.58 -10.49 8.23
N LEU A 358 -1.42 -9.39 8.99
CA LEU A 358 -1.98 -9.30 10.35
C LEU A 358 -3.50 -9.49 10.34
N LEU A 359 -4.20 -8.78 9.46
CA LEU A 359 -5.66 -8.90 9.32
C LEU A 359 -6.08 -10.29 8.83
N LEU A 360 -5.31 -10.92 7.94
CA LEU A 360 -5.60 -12.27 7.47
C LEU A 360 -5.51 -13.30 8.59
N LEU A 361 -4.58 -13.13 9.53
CA LEU A 361 -4.46 -13.97 10.72
C LEU A 361 -5.62 -13.81 11.71
N THR A 362 -6.47 -12.79 11.58
CA THR A 362 -7.71 -12.71 12.38
C THR A 362 -8.75 -13.77 11.98
N VAL A 363 -8.67 -14.32 10.76
CA VAL A 363 -9.66 -15.27 10.21
C VAL A 363 -9.84 -16.52 11.09
N PRO A 364 -8.78 -17.25 11.53
CA PRO A 364 -8.95 -18.42 12.39
C PRO A 364 -9.60 -18.09 13.75
N ALA A 365 -9.28 -16.90 14.32
CA ALA A 365 -9.90 -16.43 15.55
C ALA A 365 -11.40 -16.19 15.36
N LEU A 366 -11.78 -15.51 14.29
CA LEU A 366 -13.18 -15.24 13.96
C LEU A 366 -13.96 -16.51 13.63
N GLU A 367 -13.35 -17.48 12.96
CA GLU A 367 -13.95 -18.80 12.75
C GLU A 367 -14.26 -19.50 14.07
N TRP A 368 -13.31 -19.46 15.02
CA TRP A 368 -13.49 -20.04 16.35
C TRP A 368 -14.56 -19.30 17.15
N LEU A 369 -14.52 -17.97 17.19
CA LEU A 369 -15.49 -17.16 17.93
C LEU A 369 -16.93 -17.34 17.40
N LEU A 370 -17.10 -17.47 16.09
CA LEU A 370 -18.39 -17.63 15.42
C LEU A 370 -18.82 -19.10 15.24
N ALA A 371 -18.02 -20.08 15.69
CA ALA A 371 -18.37 -21.49 15.54
C ALA A 371 -19.68 -21.82 16.29
N ARG A 372 -20.61 -22.45 15.59
CA ARG A 372 -21.81 -23.02 16.23
C ARG A 372 -21.39 -24.28 17.01
N ALA A 373 -21.98 -24.53 18.18
CA ALA A 373 -21.87 -25.82 18.80
C ALA A 373 -22.48 -26.83 17.83
N LYS A 374 -21.68 -27.76 17.29
CA LYS A 374 -22.26 -28.93 16.63
C LYS A 374 -22.95 -29.74 17.70
N GLN A 375 -24.23 -30.03 17.50
CA GLN A 375 -24.79 -31.25 18.05
C GLN A 375 -24.05 -32.42 17.38
N GLU A 376 -23.01 -32.91 18.02
CA GLU A 376 -22.35 -34.15 17.60
C GLU A 376 -23.17 -35.33 18.14
N SER A 377 -24.13 -35.77 17.32
CA SER A 377 -24.34 -37.17 17.19
C SER A 377 -23.30 -37.69 16.19
N VAL A 378 -22.11 -38.05 16.66
CA VAL A 378 -21.20 -38.90 15.89
C VAL A 378 -21.80 -40.31 15.95
N PRO A 379 -22.29 -40.88 14.85
CA PRO A 379 -22.50 -42.31 14.81
C PRO A 379 -21.14 -42.99 14.98
N ALA A 380 -21.07 -44.01 15.82
CA ALA A 380 -19.87 -44.85 15.92
C ALA A 380 -19.43 -45.29 14.51
N PRO A 381 -18.11 -45.29 14.21
CA PRO A 381 -17.63 -45.67 12.88
C PRO A 381 -17.97 -47.13 12.62
N GLY A 382 -18.92 -47.36 11.72
CA GLY A 382 -19.11 -48.66 11.08
C GLY A 382 -17.91 -48.95 10.17
N PRO A 383 -17.67 -50.21 9.76
CA PRO A 383 -16.51 -50.57 8.95
C PRO A 383 -16.47 -49.75 7.66
N VAL A 384 -15.33 -49.13 7.41
CA VAL A 384 -15.11 -48.17 6.33
C VAL A 384 -14.92 -48.93 5.02
N ASP A 385 -15.87 -48.78 4.11
CA ASP A 385 -15.66 -49.09 2.68
C ASP A 385 -14.72 -48.03 2.06
N GLN A 386 -13.52 -48.43 1.73
CA GLN A 386 -12.45 -47.55 1.16
C GLN A 386 -12.72 -47.05 -0.26
N GLU A 387 -13.83 -47.37 -0.88
CA GLU A 387 -14.07 -47.09 -2.31
C GLU A 387 -14.89 -45.83 -2.62
N LYS A 388 -15.33 -45.05 -1.59
CA LYS A 388 -16.12 -43.82 -1.76
C LYS A 388 -15.40 -42.51 -1.41
N LEU A 389 -14.07 -42.47 -1.41
CA LEU A 389 -13.30 -41.27 -1.03
C LEU A 389 -13.03 -40.29 -2.17
N SER A 390 -13.67 -40.42 -3.34
CA SER A 390 -13.37 -39.57 -4.52
C SER A 390 -14.30 -38.38 -4.75
N SER A 391 -15.33 -38.17 -3.91
CA SER A 391 -16.28 -37.07 -4.10
C SER A 391 -16.72 -36.35 -2.82
N ALA A 392 -15.94 -36.41 -1.74
CA ALA A 392 -16.26 -35.66 -0.53
C ALA A 392 -16.09 -34.16 -0.79
N GLU A 393 -17.20 -33.46 -0.96
CA GLU A 393 -17.31 -32.01 -0.80
C GLU A 393 -16.48 -31.58 0.41
N ARG A 394 -15.51 -30.70 0.18
CA ARG A 394 -14.67 -30.13 1.25
C ARG A 394 -15.56 -29.39 2.23
N GLN A 395 -15.96 -30.06 3.32
CA GLN A 395 -16.59 -29.39 4.44
C GLN A 395 -15.60 -28.37 5.01
N PRO A 396 -16.06 -27.14 5.29
CA PRO A 396 -15.20 -26.15 5.93
C PRO A 396 -14.69 -26.72 7.25
N TRP A 397 -13.38 -26.74 7.41
CA TRP A 397 -12.69 -27.22 8.61
C TRP A 397 -13.14 -26.43 9.84
N VAL A 398 -13.97 -27.03 10.70
CA VAL A 398 -14.32 -26.47 12.02
C VAL A 398 -13.37 -27.08 13.04
N PRO A 399 -12.63 -26.25 13.81
CA PRO A 399 -11.74 -26.76 14.86
C PRO A 399 -12.56 -27.37 16.00
N VAL A 400 -12.76 -28.69 15.97
CA VAL A 400 -13.58 -29.44 16.93
C VAL A 400 -13.06 -29.36 18.36
N ILE A 401 -11.78 -29.14 18.59
CA ILE A 401 -11.16 -29.35 19.92
C ILE A 401 -11.03 -28.07 20.78
N VAL A 402 -11.13 -26.84 20.23
CA VAL A 402 -11.17 -25.59 21.05
C VAL A 402 -12.60 -25.21 21.42
N ALA A 403 -13.58 -25.72 20.71
CA ALA A 403 -14.98 -25.46 21.01
C ALA A 403 -15.45 -26.22 22.28
N GLY A 404 -14.77 -27.31 22.67
CA GLY A 404 -15.21 -28.17 23.81
C GLY A 404 -15.07 -27.54 25.20
N GLY A 405 -14.34 -26.43 25.38
CA GLY A 405 -14.13 -25.83 26.70
C GLY A 405 -14.79 -24.47 26.93
N VAL A 406 -15.12 -23.71 25.87
CA VAL A 406 -15.66 -22.33 26.00
C VAL A 406 -17.08 -22.26 25.43
N PRO A 407 -18.09 -21.94 26.25
CA PRO A 407 -19.48 -21.78 25.79
C PRO A 407 -19.61 -20.81 24.63
N ARG A 408 -20.55 -21.05 23.71
CA ARG A 408 -20.81 -20.18 22.57
C ARG A 408 -21.16 -18.77 23.01
N SER A 409 -21.95 -18.61 24.06
CA SER A 409 -22.30 -17.30 24.64
C SER A 409 -21.06 -16.50 25.03
N THR A 410 -20.12 -17.15 25.73
CA THR A 410 -18.85 -16.52 26.12
C THR A 410 -18.01 -16.11 24.90
N ARG A 411 -17.92 -16.95 23.88
CA ARG A 411 -17.19 -16.62 22.65
C ARG A 411 -17.83 -15.43 21.90
N LEU A 412 -19.16 -15.40 21.84
CA LEU A 412 -19.88 -14.26 21.24
C LEU A 412 -19.72 -13.00 22.08
N LEU A 413 -19.72 -13.10 23.41
CA LEU A 413 -19.45 -11.98 24.31
C LEU A 413 -18.04 -11.41 24.07
N ILE A 414 -17.02 -12.26 23.97
CA ILE A 414 -15.65 -11.86 23.64
C ILE A 414 -15.62 -11.14 22.30
N LEU A 415 -16.27 -11.68 21.26
CA LEU A 415 -16.32 -11.04 19.94
C LEU A 415 -16.99 -9.66 20.02
N CYS A 416 -18.16 -9.56 20.68
CA CYS A 416 -18.86 -8.29 20.85
C CYS A 416 -18.00 -7.27 21.62
N ALA A 417 -17.30 -7.68 22.67
CA ALA A 417 -16.40 -6.82 23.43
C ALA A 417 -15.23 -6.31 22.57
N LEU A 418 -14.61 -7.19 21.78
CA LEU A 418 -13.53 -6.79 20.87
C LEU A 418 -14.01 -5.85 19.76
N LEU A 419 -15.20 -6.07 19.19
CA LEU A 419 -15.77 -5.18 18.19
C LEU A 419 -16.18 -3.82 18.78
N ALA A 420 -16.72 -3.81 20.00
CA ALA A 420 -17.00 -2.57 20.73
C ALA A 420 -15.71 -1.81 21.05
N PHE A 421 -14.65 -2.50 21.45
CA PHE A 421 -13.35 -1.90 21.69
C PHE A 421 -12.76 -1.33 20.39
N ALA A 422 -12.81 -2.07 19.28
CA ALA A 422 -12.41 -1.54 17.97
C ALA A 422 -13.19 -0.28 17.56
N ALA A 423 -14.48 -0.19 17.90
CA ALA A 423 -15.28 1.00 17.64
C ALA A 423 -14.81 2.20 18.47
N VAL A 424 -14.44 1.99 19.74
CA VAL A 424 -13.87 3.05 20.61
C VAL A 424 -12.51 3.52 20.07
N GLU A 425 -11.62 2.60 19.69
CA GLU A 425 -10.33 2.92 19.07
C GLU A 425 -10.53 3.71 17.78
N THR A 426 -11.48 3.29 16.94
CA THR A 426 -11.85 3.99 15.69
C THR A 426 -12.34 5.39 15.96
N TYR A 427 -13.25 5.56 16.93
CA TYR A 427 -13.77 6.88 17.31
C TYR A 427 -12.65 7.81 17.75
N ARG A 428 -11.75 7.35 18.64
CA ARG A 428 -10.59 8.10 19.10
C ARG A 428 -9.69 8.50 17.92
N PHE A 429 -9.29 7.54 17.09
CA PHE A 429 -8.45 7.78 15.91
C PHE A 429 -9.08 8.81 14.97
N GLN A 430 -10.35 8.61 14.60
CA GLN A 430 -11.05 9.53 13.68
C GLN A 430 -11.25 10.93 14.26
N THR A 431 -11.45 11.05 15.57
CA THR A 431 -11.56 12.35 16.24
C THR A 431 -10.25 13.13 16.16
N ILE A 432 -9.12 12.48 16.49
CA ILE A 432 -7.79 13.09 16.43
C ILE A 432 -7.42 13.40 14.98
N LEU A 433 -7.65 12.46 14.05
CA LEU A 433 -7.38 12.65 12.63
C LEU A 433 -8.14 13.87 12.05
N ARG A 434 -9.40 14.08 12.44
CA ARG A 434 -10.20 15.21 11.97
C ARG A 434 -9.78 16.53 12.59
N ARG A 435 -9.37 16.53 13.87
CA ARG A 435 -8.93 17.72 14.58
C ARG A 435 -7.52 18.14 14.16
N ASP A 436 -6.57 17.21 14.24
CA ASP A 436 -5.14 17.50 14.13
C ASP A 436 -4.57 17.18 12.72
N GLY A 437 -5.28 16.37 11.93
CA GLY A 437 -4.87 16.04 10.55
C GLY A 437 -4.65 17.27 9.67
N PRO A 438 -5.56 18.26 9.65
CA PRO A 438 -5.40 19.48 8.86
C PRO A 438 -4.29 20.42 9.34
N THR A 439 -3.72 20.24 10.53
CA THR A 439 -2.64 21.07 11.05
C THR A 439 -1.24 20.68 10.57
N ARG A 440 -1.11 19.52 9.89
CA ARG A 440 0.15 18.98 9.34
C ARG A 440 0.61 19.71 8.07
N LEU A 441 0.64 21.05 8.11
CA LEU A 441 0.82 21.89 6.92
C LEU A 441 2.16 21.65 6.23
N TYR A 442 3.25 21.54 7.00
CA TYR A 442 4.61 21.35 6.47
C TYR A 442 4.83 19.94 5.90
N GLU A 443 4.14 18.94 6.46
CA GLU A 443 4.24 17.56 6.00
C GLU A 443 3.61 17.32 4.62
N PHE A 444 2.74 18.24 4.20
CA PHE A 444 1.99 18.19 2.94
C PHE A 444 2.22 19.43 2.07
N ASP A 445 3.36 20.06 2.20
CA ASP A 445 3.87 21.14 1.36
C ASP A 445 2.86 22.29 1.12
N VAL A 446 1.94 22.55 2.09
CA VAL A 446 0.96 23.65 2.01
C VAL A 446 1.62 24.98 1.68
N PRO A 447 2.79 25.34 2.28
CA PRO A 447 3.44 26.62 2.00
C PRO A 447 3.87 26.79 0.54
N TYR A 448 4.08 25.71 -0.23
CA TYR A 448 4.46 25.82 -1.63
C TYR A 448 3.42 26.54 -2.48
N LYS A 449 2.13 26.33 -2.22
CA LYS A 449 1.07 27.03 -2.99
C LYS A 449 1.15 28.54 -2.82
N ALA A 450 1.46 29.03 -1.62
CA ALA A 450 1.66 30.45 -1.38
C ALA A 450 2.89 30.97 -2.14
N ALA A 451 3.99 30.21 -2.16
CA ALA A 451 5.19 30.54 -2.94
C ALA A 451 4.90 30.58 -4.44
N TYR A 452 4.17 29.60 -4.95
CA TYR A 452 3.73 29.57 -6.34
C TYR A 452 2.86 30.79 -6.68
N ASP A 453 1.85 31.12 -5.89
CA ASP A 453 0.96 32.28 -6.11
C ASP A 453 1.74 33.60 -6.10
N ALA A 454 2.68 33.77 -5.18
CA ALA A 454 3.53 34.94 -5.10
C ALA A 454 4.44 35.07 -6.34
N ALA A 455 4.97 33.96 -6.86
CA ALA A 455 5.81 33.96 -8.04
C ALA A 455 5.03 34.27 -9.33
N VAL A 456 3.84 33.65 -9.50
CA VAL A 456 3.04 33.86 -10.73
C VAL A 456 2.37 35.23 -10.77
N SER A 457 2.22 35.91 -9.63
CA SER A 457 1.75 37.32 -9.57
C SER A 457 2.78 38.31 -10.12
N GLN A 458 4.07 37.95 -10.16
CA GLN A 458 5.12 38.81 -10.73
C GLN A 458 5.04 38.79 -12.26
N PRO A 459 5.41 39.92 -12.94
CA PRO A 459 5.35 40.00 -14.40
C PRO A 459 6.49 39.23 -15.09
N ALA A 460 7.63 39.02 -14.42
CA ALA A 460 8.82 38.41 -15.02
C ALA A 460 8.57 36.93 -15.44
N ARG A 461 9.00 36.59 -16.64
CA ARG A 461 8.97 35.25 -17.21
C ARG A 461 10.28 34.94 -17.93
N PRO A 462 10.75 33.70 -17.92
CA PRO A 462 10.21 32.57 -17.18
C PRO A 462 10.41 32.70 -15.64
N ILE A 463 9.59 31.99 -14.85
CA ILE A 463 9.82 31.75 -13.43
C ILE A 463 10.82 30.60 -13.34
N TYR A 464 11.89 30.79 -12.59
CA TYR A 464 12.88 29.76 -12.38
C TYR A 464 12.53 28.91 -11.14
N LEU A 465 12.75 27.62 -11.24
CA LEU A 465 12.47 26.64 -10.18
C LEU A 465 13.80 26.06 -9.72
N GLU A 466 14.20 26.36 -8.50
CA GLU A 466 15.44 25.89 -7.89
C GLU A 466 15.13 24.87 -6.79
N ASP A 467 15.52 23.62 -7.03
CA ASP A 467 15.44 22.57 -6.02
C ASP A 467 16.77 22.44 -5.28
N GLY A 468 16.70 22.54 -3.97
CA GLY A 468 17.79 22.16 -3.07
C GLY A 468 17.54 20.78 -2.47
N ARG A 469 17.77 20.64 -1.17
CA ARG A 469 17.65 19.36 -0.42
C ARG A 469 16.23 18.79 -0.37
N TRP A 470 15.20 19.58 -0.69
CA TRP A 470 13.79 19.23 -0.65
C TRP A 470 13.21 18.88 -2.03
N GLY A 471 14.08 18.59 -3.00
CA GLY A 471 13.63 18.23 -4.35
C GLY A 471 12.81 16.93 -4.40
N PRO A 472 12.00 16.71 -5.42
CA PRO A 472 11.72 17.53 -6.62
C PRO A 472 10.54 18.50 -6.44
N ALA A 473 10.67 19.48 -5.57
CA ALA A 473 9.61 20.45 -5.26
C ALA A 473 9.13 21.25 -6.50
N TYR A 474 9.97 21.40 -7.53
CA TYR A 474 9.62 22.08 -8.77
C TYR A 474 8.36 21.50 -9.44
N VAL A 475 8.08 20.21 -9.26
CA VAL A 475 6.91 19.57 -9.87
C VAL A 475 5.60 20.12 -9.33
N HIS A 476 5.59 20.65 -8.12
CA HIS A 476 4.41 21.39 -7.60
C HIS A 476 4.03 22.55 -8.51
N ALA A 477 5.02 23.35 -8.97
CA ALA A 477 4.73 24.47 -9.87
C ALA A 477 4.12 23.99 -11.18
N LEU A 478 4.63 22.89 -11.74
CA LEU A 478 4.11 22.31 -12.97
C LEU A 478 2.69 21.75 -12.78
N TRP A 479 2.44 21.11 -11.64
CA TRP A 479 1.11 20.61 -11.31
C TRP A 479 0.10 21.74 -11.08
N TYR A 480 0.44 22.77 -10.28
CA TYR A 480 -0.43 23.92 -10.08
C TYR A 480 -0.69 24.70 -11.38
N ALA A 481 0.33 24.86 -12.22
CA ALA A 481 0.17 25.44 -13.55
C ALA A 481 -0.81 24.63 -14.42
N THR A 482 -0.74 23.30 -14.35
CA THR A 482 -1.68 22.40 -15.04
C THR A 482 -3.10 22.60 -14.54
N LEU A 483 -3.30 22.67 -13.21
CA LEU A 483 -4.62 22.92 -12.62
C LEU A 483 -5.20 24.28 -13.00
N GLU A 484 -4.36 25.30 -13.12
CA GLU A 484 -4.73 26.67 -13.51
C GLU A 484 -4.72 26.89 -15.03
N LYS A 485 -4.44 25.85 -15.82
CA LYS A 485 -4.34 25.92 -17.29
C LYS A 485 -3.32 26.96 -17.77
N ARG A 486 -2.24 27.18 -17.02
CA ARG A 486 -1.13 28.05 -17.42
C ARG A 486 -0.15 27.31 -18.32
N PRO A 487 0.48 27.99 -19.28
CA PRO A 487 1.54 27.38 -20.10
C PRO A 487 2.73 26.94 -19.27
N ILE A 488 3.12 25.69 -19.38
CA ILE A 488 4.30 25.13 -18.66
C ILE A 488 5.60 25.82 -19.10
N SER A 489 5.67 26.34 -20.33
CA SER A 489 6.80 27.12 -20.83
C SER A 489 7.14 28.38 -20.03
N GLN A 490 6.23 28.82 -19.12
CA GLN A 490 6.48 29.91 -18.18
C GLN A 490 7.43 29.51 -17.03
N PHE A 491 7.76 28.23 -16.87
CA PHE A 491 8.61 27.71 -15.81
C PHE A 491 9.87 27.08 -16.41
N ARG A 492 10.99 27.22 -15.72
CA ARG A 492 12.29 26.60 -16.08
C ARG A 492 13.01 26.11 -14.84
N ASN A 493 13.46 24.87 -14.86
CA ASN A 493 14.30 24.34 -13.81
C ASN A 493 15.66 25.03 -13.83
N LEU A 494 16.10 25.50 -12.66
CA LEU A 494 17.44 26.07 -12.45
C LEU A 494 18.34 24.95 -11.91
N LYS A 495 19.49 24.76 -12.57
CA LYS A 495 20.46 23.78 -12.06
C LYS A 495 21.08 24.28 -10.75
N PRO A 496 21.30 23.42 -9.75
CA PRO A 496 21.96 23.80 -8.51
C PRO A 496 23.28 24.54 -8.76
N GLY A 497 23.50 25.64 -8.04
CA GLY A 497 24.69 26.48 -8.19
C GLY A 497 24.72 27.39 -9.43
N THR A 498 23.65 27.36 -10.25
CA THR A 498 23.55 28.28 -11.40
C THR A 498 22.87 29.58 -10.95
N ARG A 499 23.44 30.75 -11.30
CA ARG A 499 22.81 32.04 -11.02
C ARG A 499 21.63 32.26 -11.97
N PRO A 500 20.45 32.63 -11.45
CA PRO A 500 19.34 33.05 -12.31
C PRO A 500 19.67 34.38 -13.00
N PRO A 501 19.12 34.66 -14.20
CA PRO A 501 19.31 35.93 -14.87
C PRO A 501 18.80 37.09 -14.00
N PRO A 502 19.48 38.27 -14.03
CA PRO A 502 19.03 39.45 -13.30
C PRO A 502 17.58 39.83 -13.64
N GLY A 503 16.82 40.23 -12.62
CA GLY A 503 15.39 40.55 -12.75
C GLY A 503 14.42 39.38 -12.80
N SER A 504 14.93 38.14 -12.88
CA SER A 504 14.08 36.95 -12.91
C SER A 504 13.48 36.63 -11.53
N VAL A 505 12.33 35.96 -11.53
CA VAL A 505 11.67 35.43 -10.32
C VAL A 505 12.03 33.98 -10.15
N VAL A 506 12.39 33.61 -8.93
CA VAL A 506 12.80 32.23 -8.57
C VAL A 506 11.95 31.73 -7.42
N ILE A 507 11.45 30.49 -7.54
CA ILE A 507 10.95 29.69 -6.40
C ILE A 507 12.09 28.76 -6.00
N SER A 508 12.56 28.86 -4.76
CA SER A 508 13.72 28.13 -4.27
C SER A 508 13.41 27.37 -2.99
N THR A 509 14.10 26.26 -2.79
CA THR A 509 14.16 25.51 -1.52
C THR A 509 15.50 25.70 -0.80
N THR A 510 16.35 26.61 -1.27
CA THR A 510 17.63 26.95 -0.66
C THR A 510 17.54 28.27 0.11
N ASP A 511 18.21 28.35 1.26
CA ASP A 511 18.21 29.55 2.12
C ASP A 511 19.15 30.66 1.65
N SER A 512 20.05 30.40 0.71
CA SER A 512 21.11 31.34 0.32
C SER A 512 20.87 31.91 -1.05
N CYS A 513 20.58 33.20 -1.09
CA CYS A 513 20.73 34.01 -2.28
C CYS A 513 21.47 35.30 -1.91
N ASP A 514 22.75 35.41 -2.29
CA ASP A 514 23.62 36.53 -1.92
C ASP A 514 23.28 37.86 -2.62
N ARG A 515 22.49 37.82 -3.71
CA ARG A 515 22.07 38.97 -4.49
C ARG A 515 20.63 38.83 -4.95
N CYS A 516 19.70 38.96 -4.02
CA CYS A 516 18.27 38.82 -4.28
C CYS A 516 17.43 39.77 -3.45
N THR A 517 16.32 40.21 -4.03
CA THR A 517 15.26 40.86 -3.26
C THR A 517 14.21 39.81 -2.90
N PRO A 518 14.00 39.52 -1.60
CA PRO A 518 12.99 38.56 -1.18
C PRO A 518 11.59 39.11 -1.51
N ILE A 519 10.72 38.20 -2.03
CA ILE A 519 9.30 38.48 -2.30
C ILE A 519 8.43 37.82 -1.24
N LEU A 520 8.72 36.53 -0.95
CA LEU A 520 7.98 35.74 0.04
C LEU A 520 8.90 34.68 0.66
N ARG A 521 8.71 34.45 1.95
CA ARG A 521 9.26 33.29 2.67
C ARG A 521 8.10 32.49 3.24
N ALA A 522 7.94 31.25 2.80
CA ALA A 522 6.85 30.35 3.21
C ALA A 522 7.43 28.98 3.63
N GLY A 523 7.76 28.84 4.91
CA GLY A 523 8.45 27.66 5.44
C GLY A 523 9.83 27.48 4.79
N VAL A 524 10.04 26.32 4.16
CA VAL A 524 11.28 25.98 3.41
C VAL A 524 11.28 26.51 1.97
N PHE A 525 10.20 27.15 1.53
CA PHE A 525 10.05 27.67 0.17
C PHE A 525 10.21 29.18 0.17
N HIS A 526 11.06 29.66 -0.70
CA HIS A 526 11.40 31.07 -0.84
C HIS A 526 11.08 31.57 -2.23
N VAL A 527 10.54 32.75 -2.35
CA VAL A 527 10.37 33.46 -3.63
C VAL A 527 11.20 34.71 -3.60
N TYR A 528 12.05 34.89 -4.58
CA TYR A 528 12.89 36.07 -4.67
C TYR A 528 13.04 36.56 -6.11
N LYS A 529 13.42 37.83 -6.25
CA LYS A 529 13.84 38.44 -7.51
C LYS A 529 15.37 38.51 -7.52
N ALA A 530 16.00 37.93 -8.54
CA ALA A 530 17.44 38.03 -8.75
C ALA A 530 17.85 39.48 -9.09
N LEU A 531 18.94 39.96 -8.48
CA LEU A 531 19.51 41.28 -8.75
C LEU A 531 20.59 41.21 -9.80
#